data_19c827e1643e9e2c81fe8d0926f4606a
#
_entry.id   19c827e1643e9e2c81fe8d0926f4606a
#
_cell.length_a   1.000
_cell.length_b   1.000
_cell.length_c   1.000
_cell.angle_alpha   90.00
_cell.angle_beta   90.00
_cell.angle_gamma   90.00
#
_symmetry.space_group_name_H-M   'P 1'
#
loop_
_entity.id
_entity.type
_entity.pdbx_description
1 polymer ?
#
loop_
_entity_poly.entity_id
_entity_poly.type
_entity_poly.pdbx_seq_one_letter_code
_entity_poly.pdbx_strand_id
1 'polypeptide(L)'
;MSILLVAGLLVADIVTYVSVRSFLYGRADETLASSEALAFNYVAFATDHKQPLSEADLTRHVSPDVYVLIINHAGKVLIRRPSGSPARPNPEPLVGASVPVQRVPEVNTKNFGRYAGTFRPDPNAVVVGSKKDPDGQYRTVAVDVPQGKMYVALSLNPTNDTLGSLRRVELVASLAVLLIMGTLALWLIRRDLRPLRQMAETADAISSGDLGRRVPQETPTTEVGRLGVALNEMLTQIERAFAEKSASEDRLRQFVADASHELRTPLTSIRGYAELLRRGGFSDEAGIRKALQRVEEEAKRMGGLVEDLLLLAELDRGRPLRAEPVGLHRICADVVEDSNAFDHGHALTMAPGREVVVVGDAERLTQVAHNLVGNALTHTPSETTVVVSTRAERGMGVIRVMDNGPGIDPAVAARVFDRFSRGDPSRAGPGTGLGLAIVRAIAEALGGSAEATSAPGGGTTMIVRIPLAPVGLRRATPVTADAPNLRAQGSRAQSPT
;
A
#
# COMPACT_ATOMS: atom_id res chain seq x y z
N MET A 1 -15.64 22.71 -7.77
CA MET A 1 -16.68 22.32 -8.72
C MET A 1 -18.07 22.78 -8.32
N SER A 2 -18.54 22.55 -7.09
CA SER A 2 -19.87 22.98 -6.61
C SER A 2 -20.14 24.49 -6.74
N ILE A 3 -19.16 25.35 -6.47
CA ILE A 3 -19.28 26.81 -6.59
C ILE A 3 -19.53 27.24 -8.05
N LEU A 4 -18.83 26.62 -9.01
CA LEU A 4 -19.00 26.90 -10.43
C LEU A 4 -20.39 26.47 -10.92
N LEU A 5 -20.92 25.37 -10.41
CA LEU A 5 -22.26 24.88 -10.76
C LEU A 5 -23.34 25.80 -10.20
N VAL A 6 -23.23 26.24 -8.95
CA VAL A 6 -24.14 27.22 -8.35
C VAL A 6 -24.10 28.54 -9.12
N ALA A 7 -22.91 29.02 -9.44
CA ALA A 7 -22.74 30.24 -10.24
C ALA A 7 -23.34 30.10 -11.65
N GLY A 8 -23.14 28.95 -12.29
CA GLY A 8 -23.72 28.65 -13.62
C GLY A 8 -25.26 28.63 -13.60
N LEU A 9 -25.86 27.97 -12.59
CA LEU A 9 -27.32 27.97 -12.44
C LEU A 9 -27.87 29.37 -12.19
N LEU A 10 -27.25 30.13 -11.29
CA LEU A 10 -27.66 31.52 -11.03
C LEU A 10 -27.60 32.39 -12.29
N VAL A 11 -26.54 32.29 -13.07
CA VAL A 11 -26.41 33.02 -14.33
C VAL A 11 -27.49 32.57 -15.32
N ALA A 12 -27.76 31.29 -15.43
CA ALA A 12 -28.80 30.76 -16.32
C ALA A 12 -30.18 31.26 -15.92
N ASP A 13 -30.54 31.19 -14.62
CA ASP A 13 -31.82 31.67 -14.10
C ASP A 13 -31.99 33.18 -14.35
N ILE A 14 -30.94 33.99 -14.10
CA ILE A 14 -30.99 35.45 -14.35
C ILE A 14 -31.16 35.73 -15.86
N VAL A 15 -30.40 35.06 -16.72
CA VAL A 15 -30.47 35.27 -18.17
C VAL A 15 -31.85 34.90 -18.68
N THR A 16 -32.41 33.74 -18.26
CA THR A 16 -33.74 33.29 -18.66
C THR A 16 -34.82 34.28 -18.21
N TYR A 17 -34.76 34.66 -16.94
CA TYR A 17 -35.71 35.63 -16.37
C TYR A 17 -35.69 36.96 -17.12
N VAL A 18 -34.51 37.54 -17.36
CA VAL A 18 -34.36 38.82 -18.08
C VAL A 18 -34.85 38.73 -19.52
N SER A 19 -34.51 37.62 -20.22
CA SER A 19 -34.95 37.40 -21.60
C SER A 19 -36.46 37.26 -21.71
N VAL A 20 -37.08 36.40 -20.88
CA VAL A 20 -38.52 36.21 -20.89
C VAL A 20 -39.26 37.47 -20.50
N ARG A 21 -38.75 38.19 -19.47
CA ARG A 21 -39.31 39.49 -19.06
C ARG A 21 -39.27 40.48 -20.21
N SER A 22 -38.13 40.67 -20.87
CA SER A 22 -37.97 41.56 -22.03
C SER A 22 -38.93 41.19 -23.18
N PHE A 23 -39.05 39.92 -23.46
CA PHE A 23 -39.97 39.42 -24.49
C PHE A 23 -41.44 39.72 -24.15
N LEU A 24 -41.89 39.41 -22.93
CA LEU A 24 -43.27 39.59 -22.52
C LEU A 24 -43.64 41.07 -22.45
N TYR A 25 -42.74 41.92 -21.94
CA TYR A 25 -42.96 43.37 -21.93
C TYR A 25 -42.96 43.95 -23.33
N GLY A 26 -42.08 43.52 -24.24
CA GLY A 26 -42.09 43.92 -25.64
C GLY A 26 -43.42 43.56 -26.32
N ARG A 27 -43.94 42.35 -26.06
CA ARG A 27 -45.25 41.92 -26.59
C ARG A 27 -46.42 42.74 -26.01
N ALA A 28 -46.33 43.11 -24.73
CA ALA A 28 -47.32 44.01 -24.08
C ALA A 28 -47.30 45.39 -24.73
N ASP A 29 -46.12 45.95 -25.00
CA ASP A 29 -45.97 47.25 -25.68
C ASP A 29 -46.53 47.20 -27.14
N GLU A 30 -46.28 46.12 -27.88
CA GLU A 30 -46.89 45.91 -29.21
C GLU A 30 -48.43 45.84 -29.17
N THR A 31 -48.97 45.09 -28.18
CA THR A 31 -50.44 44.99 -28.00
C THR A 31 -51.03 46.30 -27.59
N LEU A 32 -50.36 47.07 -26.75
CA LEU A 32 -50.79 48.41 -26.33
C LEU A 32 -50.80 49.36 -27.52
N ALA A 33 -49.72 49.42 -28.31
CA ALA A 33 -49.62 50.27 -29.51
C ALA A 33 -50.67 49.95 -30.58
N SER A 34 -50.92 48.67 -30.84
CA SER A 34 -51.98 48.26 -31.78
C SER A 34 -53.36 48.60 -31.30
N SER A 35 -53.61 48.45 -30.00
CA SER A 35 -54.90 48.83 -29.39
C SER A 35 -55.12 50.34 -29.33
N GLU A 36 -54.06 51.09 -29.07
CA GLU A 36 -54.04 52.54 -29.15
C GLU A 36 -54.43 53.01 -30.54
N ALA A 37 -53.81 52.48 -31.60
CA ALA A 37 -54.09 52.80 -32.98
C ALA A 37 -55.56 52.52 -33.36
N LEU A 38 -56.05 51.35 -32.94
CA LEU A 38 -57.44 50.97 -33.20
C LEU A 38 -58.48 51.87 -32.49
N ALA A 39 -58.22 52.20 -31.23
CA ALA A 39 -59.02 53.10 -30.39
C ALA A 39 -59.01 54.50 -30.99
N PHE A 40 -57.81 54.99 -31.35
CA PHE A 40 -57.68 56.30 -32.00
C PHE A 40 -58.43 56.42 -33.32
N ASN A 41 -58.26 55.43 -34.20
CA ASN A 41 -58.97 55.37 -35.48
C ASN A 41 -60.48 55.36 -35.29
N TYR A 42 -61.01 54.62 -34.31
CA TYR A 42 -62.46 54.62 -34.00
C TYR A 42 -62.94 56.00 -33.57
N VAL A 43 -62.21 56.66 -32.61
CA VAL A 43 -62.58 57.98 -32.12
C VAL A 43 -62.57 59.00 -33.22
N ALA A 44 -61.57 59.00 -34.09
CA ALA A 44 -61.41 59.93 -35.18
C ALA A 44 -62.54 59.69 -36.21
N PHE A 45 -62.87 58.43 -36.56
CA PHE A 45 -63.97 58.10 -37.45
C PHE A 45 -65.32 58.60 -36.90
N ALA A 46 -65.63 58.34 -35.63
CA ALA A 46 -66.88 58.73 -35.01
C ALA A 46 -67.01 60.28 -34.96
N THR A 47 -65.90 60.98 -34.80
CA THR A 47 -65.89 62.47 -34.82
C THR A 47 -66.19 63.00 -36.21
N ASP A 48 -65.59 62.49 -37.24
CA ASP A 48 -65.76 62.92 -38.62
C ASP A 48 -67.19 62.69 -39.11
N HIS A 49 -67.81 61.54 -38.74
CA HIS A 49 -69.16 61.17 -39.14
C HIS A 49 -70.23 61.67 -38.15
N LYS A 50 -69.86 62.47 -37.16
CA LYS A 50 -70.79 63.01 -36.12
C LYS A 50 -71.56 61.90 -35.39
N GLN A 51 -70.96 60.71 -35.27
CA GLN A 51 -71.60 59.60 -34.58
C GLN A 51 -71.27 59.66 -33.05
N PRO A 52 -72.23 59.25 -32.22
CA PRO A 52 -71.93 59.16 -30.76
C PRO A 52 -70.91 58.06 -30.53
N LEU A 53 -69.95 58.33 -29.69
CA LEU A 53 -68.98 57.35 -29.20
C LEU A 53 -69.70 56.24 -28.43
N SER A 54 -69.44 54.95 -28.79
CA SER A 54 -70.10 53.80 -28.19
C SER A 54 -69.07 52.87 -27.57
N GLU A 55 -69.33 52.42 -26.39
CA GLU A 55 -68.48 51.41 -25.68
C GLU A 55 -68.55 50.06 -26.43
N ALA A 56 -69.70 49.65 -26.97
CA ALA A 56 -69.88 48.43 -27.67
C ALA A 56 -69.03 48.34 -28.94
N ASP A 57 -68.92 49.47 -29.68
CA ASP A 57 -68.10 49.54 -30.88
C ASP A 57 -66.56 49.51 -30.54
N LEU A 58 -66.14 50.20 -29.51
CA LEU A 58 -64.76 50.07 -29.01
C LEU A 58 -64.42 48.62 -28.62
N THR A 59 -65.37 47.90 -28.03
CA THR A 59 -65.20 46.51 -27.63
C THR A 59 -65.00 45.55 -28.83
N ARG A 60 -65.51 45.89 -30.00
CA ARG A 60 -65.28 45.11 -31.21
C ARG A 60 -63.88 45.31 -31.82
N HIS A 61 -63.27 46.47 -31.61
CA HIS A 61 -62.05 46.83 -32.29
C HIS A 61 -60.76 46.73 -31.39
N VAL A 62 -60.90 46.80 -30.09
CA VAL A 62 -59.80 46.84 -29.16
C VAL A 62 -59.74 45.52 -28.35
N SER A 63 -58.51 44.98 -28.09
CA SER A 63 -58.29 43.76 -27.31
C SER A 63 -59.05 43.78 -25.98
N PRO A 64 -59.65 42.66 -25.52
CA PRO A 64 -60.37 42.59 -24.25
C PRO A 64 -59.56 43.01 -23.02
N ASP A 65 -58.25 42.82 -23.07
CA ASP A 65 -57.34 43.07 -21.94
C ASP A 65 -56.92 44.55 -21.81
N VAL A 66 -57.39 45.40 -22.73
CA VAL A 66 -57.07 46.83 -22.77
C VAL A 66 -58.17 47.66 -22.18
N TYR A 67 -57.82 48.51 -21.23
CA TYR A 67 -58.71 49.57 -20.68
C TYR A 67 -58.62 50.80 -21.56
N VAL A 68 -59.76 51.38 -21.87
CA VAL A 68 -59.83 52.66 -22.62
C VAL A 68 -60.70 53.64 -21.85
N LEU A 69 -60.14 54.85 -21.62
CA LEU A 69 -60.83 55.97 -20.99
C LEU A 69 -60.69 57.19 -21.89
N ILE A 70 -61.83 57.78 -22.28
CA ILE A 70 -61.86 59.03 -23.06
C ILE A 70 -62.50 60.11 -22.19
N ILE A 71 -61.82 61.21 -22.01
CA ILE A 71 -62.32 62.38 -21.26
C ILE A 71 -62.31 63.59 -22.16
N ASN A 72 -63.32 64.43 -22.06
CA ASN A 72 -63.36 65.69 -22.80
C ASN A 72 -62.42 66.71 -22.23
N HIS A 73 -62.29 67.88 -22.89
CA HIS A 73 -61.45 69.01 -22.46
C HIS A 73 -61.86 69.61 -21.08
N ALA A 74 -63.09 69.35 -20.66
CA ALA A 74 -63.61 69.79 -19.35
C ALA A 74 -63.42 68.72 -18.24
N GLY A 75 -62.71 67.58 -18.57
CA GLY A 75 -62.45 66.48 -17.62
C GLY A 75 -63.66 65.53 -17.41
N LYS A 76 -64.72 65.62 -18.18
CA LYS A 76 -65.92 64.76 -18.12
C LYS A 76 -65.63 63.49 -18.89
N VAL A 77 -65.87 62.32 -18.29
CA VAL A 77 -65.75 61.03 -18.96
C VAL A 77 -66.79 60.92 -20.08
N LEU A 78 -66.32 60.68 -21.30
CA LEU A 78 -67.09 60.39 -22.45
C LEU A 78 -67.35 58.91 -22.62
N ILE A 79 -66.34 58.11 -22.53
CA ILE A 79 -66.38 56.66 -22.57
C ILE A 79 -65.43 56.07 -21.55
N ARG A 80 -65.85 54.96 -20.92
CA ARG A 80 -65.03 54.13 -20.07
C ARG A 80 -65.24 52.66 -20.48
N ARG A 81 -64.24 52.04 -21.06
CA ARG A 81 -64.24 50.64 -21.39
C ARG A 81 -63.32 49.90 -20.44
N PRO A 82 -63.83 49.05 -19.53
CA PRO A 82 -62.99 48.23 -18.64
C PRO A 82 -62.19 47.17 -19.44
N SER A 83 -61.02 46.81 -18.92
CA SER A 83 -60.26 45.63 -19.41
C SER A 83 -60.78 44.39 -18.73
N GLY A 84 -60.55 43.25 -19.37
CA GLY A 84 -60.93 41.90 -18.91
C GLY A 84 -62.33 41.47 -19.42
N SER A 85 -62.77 40.29 -18.97
CA SER A 85 -64.06 39.74 -19.33
C SER A 85 -65.20 40.57 -18.69
N PRO A 86 -66.32 40.73 -19.35
CA PRO A 86 -67.53 41.37 -18.75
C PRO A 86 -67.96 40.72 -17.45
N ALA A 87 -67.69 39.43 -17.25
CA ALA A 87 -67.98 38.68 -16.02
C ALA A 87 -66.95 38.93 -14.88
N ARG A 88 -65.73 39.34 -15.26
CA ARG A 88 -64.63 39.65 -14.33
C ARG A 88 -63.77 40.78 -14.89
N PRO A 89 -64.25 42.05 -14.71
CA PRO A 89 -63.48 43.18 -15.20
C PRO A 89 -62.22 43.32 -14.34
N ASN A 90 -61.10 43.63 -15.00
CA ASN A 90 -59.87 43.96 -14.28
C ASN A 90 -60.07 45.29 -13.50
N PRO A 91 -59.39 45.48 -12.36
CA PRO A 91 -59.40 46.73 -11.62
C PRO A 91 -58.99 47.91 -12.51
N GLU A 92 -59.60 49.11 -12.24
CA GLU A 92 -59.32 50.29 -13.03
C GLU A 92 -57.88 50.82 -12.79
N PRO A 93 -57.16 51.19 -13.85
CA PRO A 93 -55.83 51.84 -13.70
C PRO A 93 -55.97 53.22 -13.10
N LEU A 94 -54.89 53.65 -12.37
CA LEU A 94 -54.75 55.01 -11.89
C LEU A 94 -54.31 55.92 -13.03
N VAL A 95 -55.24 56.42 -13.80
CA VAL A 95 -54.96 57.33 -14.92
C VAL A 95 -55.16 58.77 -14.47
N GLY A 96 -54.25 59.70 -14.76
CA GLY A 96 -54.29 61.08 -14.36
C GLY A 96 -53.14 61.92 -14.90
N ALA A 97 -52.85 63.03 -14.24
CA ALA A 97 -51.84 64.00 -14.69
C ALA A 97 -50.41 63.45 -14.82
N SER A 98 -50.11 62.28 -14.21
CA SER A 98 -48.78 61.66 -14.28
C SER A 98 -48.49 60.89 -15.54
N VAL A 99 -49.50 60.66 -16.43
CA VAL A 99 -49.29 59.94 -17.70
C VAL A 99 -48.90 60.98 -18.77
N PRO A 100 -47.73 60.91 -19.35
CA PRO A 100 -47.33 61.79 -20.45
C PRO A 100 -48.31 61.70 -21.58
N VAL A 101 -48.73 62.85 -22.09
CA VAL A 101 -49.71 62.90 -23.21
C VAL A 101 -48.92 63.02 -24.51
N GLN A 102 -49.13 62.11 -25.39
CA GLN A 102 -48.55 62.14 -26.74
C GLN A 102 -49.41 63.08 -27.61
N ARG A 103 -48.77 64.11 -28.20
CA ARG A 103 -49.41 64.91 -29.22
C ARG A 103 -49.36 64.17 -30.56
N VAL A 104 -50.47 63.77 -31.09
CA VAL A 104 -50.55 63.26 -32.45
C VAL A 104 -50.45 64.43 -33.40
N PRO A 105 -49.60 64.41 -34.42
CA PRO A 105 -49.57 65.45 -35.46
C PRO A 105 -50.97 65.54 -36.10
N GLU A 106 -51.38 66.77 -36.51
CA GLU A 106 -52.68 67.03 -37.10
C GLU A 106 -53.04 65.96 -38.14
N VAL A 107 -54.08 65.16 -37.82
CA VAL A 107 -54.54 64.06 -38.66
C VAL A 107 -55.31 64.66 -39.81
N ASN A 108 -54.77 64.59 -41.01
CA ASN A 108 -55.50 64.91 -42.22
C ASN A 108 -56.55 63.79 -42.49
N THR A 109 -57.83 64.09 -42.15
CA THR A 109 -58.92 63.13 -42.16
C THR A 109 -59.17 62.49 -43.57
N LYS A 110 -58.59 63.03 -44.63
CA LYS A 110 -58.71 62.50 -45.99
C LYS A 110 -57.86 61.20 -46.26
N ASN A 111 -57.03 60.83 -45.34
CA ASN A 111 -56.11 59.63 -45.49
C ASN A 111 -56.37 58.53 -44.49
N PHE A 112 -57.56 58.33 -44.01
CA PHE A 112 -58.01 57.50 -42.94
C PHE A 112 -57.65 55.97 -43.07
N GLY A 113 -57.34 55.49 -44.23
CA GLY A 113 -56.99 54.08 -44.43
C GLY A 113 -55.46 53.73 -44.30
N ARG A 114 -54.60 54.71 -44.20
CA ARG A 114 -53.15 54.52 -44.27
C ARG A 114 -52.43 54.55 -42.89
N TYR A 115 -53.12 54.90 -41.80
CA TYR A 115 -52.44 55.01 -40.46
C TYR A 115 -52.37 53.68 -39.66
N ALA A 116 -52.99 52.62 -40.13
CA ALA A 116 -53.01 51.35 -39.42
C ALA A 116 -51.63 50.66 -39.26
N GLY A 117 -50.62 51.16 -39.96
CA GLY A 117 -49.28 50.51 -39.95
C GLY A 117 -48.11 51.23 -39.29
N THR A 118 -48.35 52.38 -38.69
CA THR A 118 -47.23 53.25 -38.20
C THR A 118 -47.18 53.53 -36.70
N PHE A 119 -48.05 52.92 -35.93
CA PHE A 119 -47.91 53.03 -34.47
C PHE A 119 -46.75 52.12 -33.99
N ARG A 120 -45.65 52.73 -33.60
CA ARG A 120 -44.56 52.05 -32.89
C ARG A 120 -44.86 52.08 -31.40
N PRO A 121 -44.35 51.09 -30.64
CA PRO A 121 -44.43 51.15 -29.16
C PRO A 121 -44.00 52.52 -28.68
N ASP A 122 -44.87 53.18 -27.89
CA ASP A 122 -44.57 54.51 -27.36
C ASP A 122 -43.48 54.43 -26.29
N PRO A 123 -42.33 55.10 -26.47
CA PRO A 123 -41.27 55.13 -25.47
C PRO A 123 -41.76 55.85 -24.17
N ASN A 124 -42.82 56.65 -24.25
CA ASN A 124 -43.40 57.35 -23.12
C ASN A 124 -44.46 56.53 -22.36
N ALA A 125 -44.73 55.29 -22.77
CA ALA A 125 -45.65 54.42 -22.03
C ALA A 125 -45.13 54.20 -20.61
N VAL A 126 -45.96 54.52 -19.63
CA VAL A 126 -45.60 54.43 -18.20
C VAL A 126 -46.37 53.30 -17.52
N VAL A 127 -45.77 52.76 -16.46
CA VAL A 127 -46.46 51.76 -15.62
C VAL A 127 -47.21 52.53 -14.53
N VAL A 128 -48.52 52.33 -14.45
CA VAL A 128 -49.37 52.90 -13.42
C VAL A 128 -49.98 51.78 -12.57
N GLY A 129 -50.23 52.09 -11.31
CA GLY A 129 -50.95 51.19 -10.40
C GLY A 129 -52.44 51.11 -10.67
N SER A 130 -53.15 50.27 -9.97
CA SER A 130 -54.59 50.13 -9.97
C SER A 130 -55.24 50.91 -8.81
N LYS A 131 -56.49 51.35 -8.99
CA LYS A 131 -57.30 52.01 -7.95
C LYS A 131 -57.73 51.07 -6.82
N LYS A 132 -57.90 49.77 -7.12
CA LYS A 132 -58.49 48.79 -6.20
C LYS A 132 -57.60 47.58 -5.93
N ASP A 133 -56.51 47.42 -6.65
CA ASP A 133 -55.60 46.31 -6.55
C ASP A 133 -54.15 46.83 -6.36
N PRO A 134 -53.59 46.72 -5.18
CA PRO A 134 -52.24 47.24 -4.89
C PRO A 134 -51.17 46.61 -5.80
N ASP A 135 -51.35 45.36 -6.21
CA ASP A 135 -50.43 44.60 -7.06
C ASP A 135 -50.77 44.75 -8.58
N GLY A 136 -51.92 45.35 -8.89
CA GLY A 136 -52.37 45.60 -10.25
C GLY A 136 -51.54 46.65 -10.97
N GLN A 137 -50.80 46.26 -11.99
CA GLN A 137 -49.95 47.14 -12.80
C GLN A 137 -50.52 47.23 -14.22
N TYR A 138 -50.50 48.43 -14.76
CA TYR A 138 -50.95 48.72 -16.11
C TYR A 138 -49.85 49.45 -16.89
N ARG A 139 -49.61 49.04 -18.11
CA ARG A 139 -48.83 49.78 -19.10
C ARG A 139 -49.77 50.76 -19.76
N THR A 140 -49.52 52.06 -19.63
CA THR A 140 -50.50 53.07 -20.02
C THR A 140 -49.90 54.12 -20.95
N VAL A 141 -50.64 54.52 -21.96
CA VAL A 141 -50.34 55.67 -22.81
C VAL A 141 -51.50 56.64 -22.80
N ALA A 142 -51.22 57.93 -23.00
CA ALA A 142 -52.25 58.96 -23.14
C ALA A 142 -52.06 59.68 -24.45
N VAL A 143 -53.14 59.87 -25.19
CA VAL A 143 -53.15 60.49 -26.52
C VAL A 143 -54.18 61.62 -26.55
N ASP A 144 -53.81 62.78 -27.15
CA ASP A 144 -54.74 63.82 -27.43
C ASP A 144 -55.65 63.43 -28.59
N VAL A 145 -56.92 63.51 -28.37
CA VAL A 145 -57.96 63.26 -29.40
C VAL A 145 -58.81 64.53 -29.61
N PRO A 146 -59.47 64.70 -30.72
CA PRO A 146 -60.23 65.94 -30.96
C PRO A 146 -61.28 66.28 -29.91
N GLN A 147 -61.73 65.27 -29.15
CA GLN A 147 -62.79 65.43 -28.12
C GLN A 147 -62.17 65.63 -26.71
N GLY A 148 -60.84 65.52 -26.53
CA GLY A 148 -60.13 65.59 -25.23
C GLY A 148 -58.92 64.72 -25.15
N LYS A 149 -58.85 63.87 -24.10
CA LYS A 149 -57.75 62.94 -23.90
C LYS A 149 -58.23 61.49 -23.87
N MET A 150 -57.53 60.62 -24.53
CA MET A 150 -57.74 59.18 -24.52
C MET A 150 -56.60 58.52 -23.76
N TYR A 151 -56.91 57.67 -22.80
CA TYR A 151 -55.99 56.83 -22.06
C TYR A 151 -56.23 55.39 -22.48
N VAL A 152 -55.17 54.72 -22.87
CA VAL A 152 -55.18 53.29 -23.21
C VAL A 152 -54.26 52.59 -22.27
N ALA A 153 -54.77 51.59 -21.56
CA ALA A 153 -53.98 50.88 -20.57
C ALA A 153 -54.13 49.37 -20.71
N LEU A 154 -53.02 48.64 -20.75
CA LEU A 154 -52.96 47.19 -20.80
C LEU A 154 -52.57 46.65 -19.41
N SER A 155 -53.35 45.67 -18.94
CA SER A 155 -53.04 45.01 -17.66
C SER A 155 -51.76 44.14 -17.80
N LEU A 156 -50.82 44.33 -16.90
CA LEU A 156 -49.58 43.53 -16.78
C LEU A 156 -49.75 42.34 -15.84
N ASN A 157 -50.92 42.15 -15.21
CA ASN A 157 -51.13 41.06 -14.25
C ASN A 157 -50.85 39.67 -14.89
N PRO A 158 -51.34 39.33 -16.11
CA PRO A 158 -51.02 38.03 -16.74
C PRO A 158 -49.52 37.84 -16.99
N THR A 159 -48.84 38.93 -17.34
CA THR A 159 -47.39 38.97 -17.56
C THR A 159 -46.65 38.72 -16.25
N ASN A 160 -47.02 39.40 -15.17
CA ASN A 160 -46.41 39.24 -13.85
C ASN A 160 -46.71 37.85 -13.26
N ASP A 161 -47.89 37.29 -13.45
CA ASP A 161 -48.26 35.97 -13.01
C ASP A 161 -47.40 34.89 -13.74
N THR A 162 -47.19 35.10 -15.05
CA THR A 162 -46.29 34.21 -15.83
C THR A 162 -44.87 34.29 -15.35
N LEU A 163 -44.32 35.50 -15.10
CA LEU A 163 -42.99 35.70 -14.56
C LEU A 163 -42.85 35.12 -13.14
N GLY A 164 -43.89 35.28 -12.32
CA GLY A 164 -43.93 34.71 -10.96
C GLY A 164 -43.97 33.19 -10.97
N SER A 165 -44.66 32.58 -11.91
CA SER A 165 -44.66 31.10 -12.10
C SER A 165 -43.33 30.62 -12.62
N LEU A 166 -42.73 31.27 -13.59
CA LEU A 166 -41.39 30.94 -14.11
C LEU A 166 -40.39 30.96 -12.98
N ARG A 167 -40.34 32.04 -12.19
CA ARG A 167 -39.42 32.17 -11.03
C ARG A 167 -39.57 31.02 -10.00
N ARG A 168 -40.82 30.60 -9.73
CA ARG A 168 -41.09 29.48 -8.81
C ARG A 168 -40.56 28.15 -9.39
N VAL A 169 -40.82 27.91 -10.69
CA VAL A 169 -40.33 26.69 -11.34
C VAL A 169 -38.81 26.66 -11.40
N GLU A 170 -38.15 27.76 -11.78
CA GLU A 170 -36.69 27.89 -11.80
C GLU A 170 -36.08 27.61 -10.40
N LEU A 171 -36.65 28.22 -9.35
CA LEU A 171 -36.16 28.03 -7.98
C LEU A 171 -36.28 26.58 -7.51
N VAL A 172 -37.44 25.93 -7.79
CA VAL A 172 -37.63 24.52 -7.42
C VAL A 172 -36.71 23.61 -8.24
N ALA A 173 -36.55 23.85 -9.52
CA ALA A 173 -35.67 23.07 -10.38
C ALA A 173 -34.21 23.22 -9.95
N SER A 174 -33.74 24.43 -9.73
CA SER A 174 -32.37 24.71 -9.28
C SER A 174 -32.07 24.07 -7.92
N LEU A 175 -33.01 24.14 -6.96
CA LEU A 175 -32.90 23.49 -5.66
C LEU A 175 -32.84 21.96 -5.79
N ALA A 176 -33.67 21.37 -6.65
CA ALA A 176 -33.67 19.93 -6.90
C ALA A 176 -32.33 19.45 -7.50
N VAL A 177 -31.80 20.18 -8.49
CA VAL A 177 -30.49 19.88 -9.09
C VAL A 177 -29.37 19.96 -8.04
N LEU A 178 -29.35 20.97 -7.19
CA LEU A 178 -28.36 21.13 -6.14
C LEU A 178 -28.43 20.00 -5.10
N LEU A 179 -29.64 19.56 -4.71
CA LEU A 179 -29.82 18.44 -3.80
C LEU A 179 -29.33 17.12 -4.39
N ILE A 180 -29.69 16.85 -5.66
CA ILE A 180 -29.25 15.62 -6.36
C ILE A 180 -27.72 15.61 -6.48
N MET A 181 -27.13 16.71 -6.93
CA MET A 181 -25.68 16.81 -7.08
C MET A 181 -24.94 16.75 -5.74
N GLY A 182 -25.48 17.37 -4.69
CA GLY A 182 -24.91 17.31 -3.34
C GLY A 182 -24.92 15.90 -2.77
N THR A 183 -26.05 15.20 -2.90
CA THR A 183 -26.17 13.80 -2.45
C THR A 183 -25.26 12.86 -3.22
N LEU A 184 -25.18 13.01 -4.53
CA LEU A 184 -24.29 12.23 -5.39
C LEU A 184 -22.82 12.47 -5.04
N ALA A 185 -22.42 13.72 -4.87
CA ALA A 185 -21.05 14.08 -4.47
C ALA A 185 -20.67 13.46 -3.12
N LEU A 186 -21.55 13.56 -2.11
CA LEU A 186 -21.32 12.96 -0.80
C LEU A 186 -21.23 11.43 -0.87
N TRP A 187 -22.05 10.79 -1.72
CA TRP A 187 -21.99 9.35 -1.93
C TRP A 187 -20.67 8.92 -2.57
N LEU A 188 -20.23 9.62 -3.63
CA LEU A 188 -18.96 9.37 -4.31
C LEU A 188 -17.76 9.52 -3.36
N ILE A 189 -17.70 10.65 -2.61
CA ILE A 189 -16.62 10.91 -1.65
C ILE A 189 -16.54 9.80 -0.59
N ARG A 190 -17.70 9.40 -0.02
CA ARG A 190 -17.71 8.33 0.98
C ARG A 190 -17.28 6.98 0.42
N ARG A 191 -17.66 6.69 -0.83
CA ARG A 191 -17.25 5.46 -1.53
C ARG A 191 -15.75 5.44 -1.77
N ASP A 192 -15.19 6.51 -2.32
CA ASP A 192 -13.79 6.58 -2.72
C ASP A 192 -12.82 6.68 -1.52
N LEU A 193 -13.30 7.18 -0.37
CA LEU A 193 -12.50 7.25 0.86
C LEU A 193 -12.64 6.01 1.77
N ARG A 194 -13.56 5.09 1.47
CA ARG A 194 -13.74 3.85 2.25
C ARG A 194 -12.46 3.00 2.36
N PRO A 195 -11.68 2.79 1.29
CA PRO A 195 -10.44 2.01 1.36
C PRO A 195 -9.40 2.60 2.31
N LEU A 196 -9.27 3.93 2.37
CA LEU A 196 -8.36 4.59 3.31
C LEU A 196 -8.71 4.30 4.78
N ARG A 197 -10.01 4.24 5.10
CA ARG A 197 -10.47 3.87 6.44
C ARG A 197 -10.11 2.42 6.78
N GLN A 198 -10.27 1.50 5.81
CA GLN A 198 -9.88 0.10 5.97
C GLN A 198 -8.37 -0.08 6.15
N MET A 199 -7.55 0.75 5.47
CA MET A 199 -6.10 0.77 5.70
C MET A 199 -5.75 1.21 7.11
N ALA A 200 -6.42 2.23 7.66
CA ALA A 200 -6.22 2.66 9.04
C ALA A 200 -6.60 1.56 10.04
N GLU A 201 -7.76 0.91 9.86
CA GLU A 201 -8.19 -0.22 10.69
C GLU A 201 -7.21 -1.41 10.62
N THR A 202 -6.63 -1.67 9.44
CA THR A 202 -5.60 -2.70 9.25
C THR A 202 -4.31 -2.33 9.98
N ALA A 203 -3.88 -1.07 9.89
CA ALA A 203 -2.70 -0.57 10.61
C ALA A 203 -2.86 -0.68 12.14
N ASP A 204 -4.06 -0.37 12.67
CA ASP A 204 -4.38 -0.53 14.09
C ASP A 204 -4.32 -2.01 14.52
N ALA A 205 -4.85 -2.93 13.70
CA ALA A 205 -4.78 -4.37 13.97
C ALA A 205 -3.32 -4.88 13.98
N ILE A 206 -2.50 -4.41 13.06
CA ILE A 206 -1.07 -4.76 12.98
C ILE A 206 -0.33 -4.22 14.21
N SER A 207 -0.61 -3.00 14.66
CA SER A 207 -0.01 -2.41 15.85
C SER A 207 -0.35 -3.20 17.12
N SER A 208 -1.51 -3.88 17.14
CA SER A 208 -1.94 -4.77 18.22
C SER A 208 -1.40 -6.21 18.11
N GLY A 209 -0.58 -6.50 17.07
CA GLY A 209 0.13 -7.78 16.93
C GLY A 209 -0.42 -8.72 15.85
N ASP A 210 -1.50 -8.38 15.17
CA ASP A 210 -2.05 -9.19 14.07
C ASP A 210 -1.33 -8.89 12.74
N LEU A 211 -0.11 -9.42 12.60
CA LEU A 211 0.73 -9.24 11.40
C LEU A 211 0.19 -9.99 10.16
N GLY A 212 -0.73 -10.95 10.34
CA GLY A 212 -1.32 -11.71 9.24
C GLY A 212 -2.40 -10.94 8.47
N ARG A 213 -2.89 -9.85 9.02
CA ARG A 213 -3.96 -9.05 8.39
C ARG A 213 -3.43 -8.31 7.17
N ARG A 214 -4.27 -8.24 6.14
CA ARG A 214 -3.95 -7.58 4.87
C ARG A 214 -4.99 -6.52 4.53
N VAL A 215 -4.54 -5.47 3.86
CA VAL A 215 -5.43 -4.46 3.26
C VAL A 215 -6.18 -5.11 2.11
N PRO A 216 -7.53 -4.96 2.04
CA PRO A 216 -8.30 -5.45 0.92
C PRO A 216 -7.76 -4.87 -0.40
N GLN A 217 -7.49 -5.74 -1.38
CA GLN A 217 -7.05 -5.31 -2.70
C GLN A 217 -8.26 -4.80 -3.49
N GLU A 218 -8.42 -3.50 -3.56
CA GLU A 218 -9.22 -2.85 -4.58
C GLU A 218 -8.35 -2.61 -5.83
N THR A 219 -8.99 -2.30 -6.93
CA THR A 219 -8.41 -2.23 -8.29
C THR A 219 -7.01 -1.57 -8.31
N PRO A 220 -5.95 -2.25 -8.74
CA PRO A 220 -4.57 -1.72 -8.71
C PRO A 220 -4.33 -0.52 -9.65
N THR A 221 -5.35 -0.12 -10.42
CA THR A 221 -5.29 1.01 -11.34
C THR A 221 -5.49 2.37 -10.66
N THR A 222 -5.94 2.41 -9.40
CA THR A 222 -6.11 3.65 -8.63
C THR A 222 -4.88 3.92 -7.76
N GLU A 223 -4.65 5.20 -7.39
CA GLU A 223 -3.58 5.60 -6.48
C GLU A 223 -3.70 4.90 -5.12
N VAL A 224 -4.92 4.78 -4.62
CA VAL A 224 -5.24 4.10 -3.36
C VAL A 224 -4.99 2.59 -3.47
N GLY A 225 -5.36 1.97 -4.61
CA GLY A 225 -5.10 0.56 -4.88
C GLY A 225 -3.60 0.25 -4.95
N ARG A 226 -2.80 1.11 -5.60
CA ARG A 226 -1.33 0.97 -5.63
C ARG A 226 -0.71 1.10 -4.23
N LEU A 227 -1.21 2.01 -3.40
CA LEU A 227 -0.79 2.13 -2.02
C LEU A 227 -1.10 0.86 -1.22
N GLY A 228 -2.28 0.26 -1.42
CA GLY A 228 -2.67 -1.01 -0.79
C GLY A 228 -1.74 -2.17 -1.15
N VAL A 229 -1.35 -2.28 -2.44
CA VAL A 229 -0.38 -3.30 -2.90
C VAL A 229 0.98 -3.09 -2.23
N ALA A 230 1.53 -1.86 -2.27
CA ALA A 230 2.82 -1.55 -1.66
C ALA A 230 2.83 -1.81 -0.14
N LEU A 231 1.72 -1.48 0.55
CA LEU A 231 1.57 -1.75 1.98
C LEU A 231 1.55 -3.26 2.27
N ASN A 232 0.81 -4.06 1.49
CA ASN A 232 0.78 -5.52 1.64
C ASN A 232 2.14 -6.17 1.39
N GLU A 233 2.92 -5.63 0.44
CA GLU A 233 4.28 -6.08 0.16
C GLU A 233 5.22 -5.78 1.34
N MET A 234 5.14 -4.57 1.90
CA MET A 234 5.88 -4.19 3.12
C MET A 234 5.50 -5.09 4.31
N LEU A 235 4.20 -5.36 4.51
CA LEU A 235 3.72 -6.25 5.57
C LEU A 235 4.26 -7.67 5.42
N THR A 236 4.34 -8.18 4.20
CA THR A 236 4.92 -9.50 3.92
C THR A 236 6.41 -9.55 4.30
N GLN A 237 7.16 -8.48 4.04
CA GLN A 237 8.57 -8.39 4.44
C GLN A 237 8.73 -8.32 5.97
N ILE A 238 7.88 -7.55 6.65
CA ILE A 238 7.88 -7.45 8.12
C ILE A 238 7.56 -8.81 8.74
N GLU A 239 6.52 -9.49 8.27
CA GLU A 239 6.13 -10.82 8.77
C GLU A 239 7.25 -11.85 8.62
N ARG A 240 7.95 -11.86 7.47
CA ARG A 240 9.13 -12.72 7.25
C ARG A 240 10.26 -12.39 8.22
N ALA A 241 10.57 -11.10 8.38
CA ALA A 241 11.62 -10.68 9.31
C ALA A 241 11.32 -11.06 10.77
N PHE A 242 10.06 -10.95 11.20
CA PHE A 242 9.63 -11.40 12.53
C PHE A 242 9.70 -12.93 12.68
N ALA A 243 9.27 -13.69 11.67
CA ALA A 243 9.37 -15.15 11.67
C ALA A 243 10.82 -15.62 11.74
N GLU A 244 11.70 -15.01 10.95
CA GLU A 244 13.14 -15.31 10.96
C GLU A 244 13.76 -14.97 12.34
N LYS A 245 13.41 -13.81 12.91
CA LYS A 245 13.87 -13.41 14.24
C LYS A 245 13.42 -14.39 15.32
N SER A 246 12.13 -14.73 15.34
CA SER A 246 11.58 -15.69 16.30
C SER A 246 12.24 -17.05 16.20
N ALA A 247 12.39 -17.58 14.97
CA ALA A 247 13.11 -18.85 14.74
C ALA A 247 14.58 -18.78 15.18
N SER A 248 15.22 -17.62 15.07
CA SER A 248 16.60 -17.41 15.55
C SER A 248 16.66 -17.38 17.08
N GLU A 249 15.70 -16.69 17.72
CA GLU A 249 15.61 -16.66 19.20
C GLU A 249 15.33 -18.06 19.78
N ASP A 250 14.46 -18.85 19.17
CA ASP A 250 14.15 -20.20 19.62
C ASP A 250 15.37 -21.12 19.46
N ARG A 251 16.09 -21.02 18.34
CA ARG A 251 17.36 -21.75 18.16
C ARG A 251 18.39 -21.39 19.22
N LEU A 252 18.50 -20.09 19.56
CA LEU A 252 19.42 -19.64 20.59
C LEU A 252 19.04 -20.16 22.00
N ARG A 253 17.73 -20.12 22.33
CA ARG A 253 17.23 -20.67 23.61
C ARG A 253 17.54 -22.16 23.74
N GLN A 254 17.27 -22.92 22.66
CA GLN A 254 17.58 -24.35 22.62
C GLN A 254 19.07 -24.59 22.78
N PHE A 255 19.92 -23.85 22.07
CA PHE A 255 21.39 -23.95 22.19
C PHE A 255 21.88 -23.70 23.60
N VAL A 256 21.39 -22.65 24.29
CA VAL A 256 21.78 -22.34 25.69
C VAL A 256 21.29 -23.42 26.63
N ALA A 257 20.10 -23.96 26.44
CA ALA A 257 19.58 -25.04 27.27
C ALA A 257 20.44 -26.31 27.14
N ASP A 258 20.71 -26.73 25.88
CA ASP A 258 21.49 -27.93 25.61
C ASP A 258 22.95 -27.81 26.10
N ALA A 259 23.59 -26.66 25.86
CA ALA A 259 24.93 -26.36 26.40
C ALA A 259 24.96 -26.42 27.92
N SER A 260 23.94 -25.88 28.58
CA SER A 260 23.85 -25.92 30.05
C SER A 260 23.72 -27.34 30.59
N HIS A 261 22.98 -28.20 29.90
CA HIS A 261 22.83 -29.61 30.27
C HIS A 261 24.16 -30.37 30.10
N GLU A 262 24.87 -30.19 28.98
CA GLU A 262 26.12 -30.88 28.67
C GLU A 262 27.30 -30.38 29.54
N LEU A 263 27.28 -29.14 30.03
CA LEU A 263 28.26 -28.63 30.98
C LEU A 263 27.99 -29.10 32.41
N ARG A 264 26.73 -29.31 32.80
CA ARG A 264 26.36 -29.70 34.18
C ARG A 264 26.84 -31.12 34.51
N THR A 265 26.78 -32.03 33.55
CA THR A 265 27.15 -33.47 33.76
C THR A 265 28.62 -33.62 34.17
N PRO A 266 29.64 -33.14 33.41
CA PRO A 266 31.03 -33.25 33.81
C PRO A 266 31.33 -32.47 35.07
N LEU A 267 30.71 -31.30 35.26
CA LEU A 267 30.89 -30.51 36.48
C LEU A 267 30.41 -31.28 37.74
N THR A 268 29.30 -32.02 37.63
CA THR A 268 28.78 -32.86 38.72
C THR A 268 29.75 -34.01 39.00
N SER A 269 30.35 -34.62 37.97
CA SER A 269 31.37 -35.67 38.10
C SER A 269 32.61 -35.13 38.80
N ILE A 270 33.18 -34.01 38.34
CA ILE A 270 34.33 -33.35 38.97
C ILE A 270 34.04 -33.09 40.46
N ARG A 271 32.88 -32.46 40.76
CA ARG A 271 32.49 -32.16 42.14
C ARG A 271 32.36 -33.42 42.98
N GLY A 272 31.80 -34.51 42.45
CA GLY A 272 31.68 -35.79 43.14
C GLY A 272 33.02 -36.41 43.48
N TYR A 273 33.94 -36.49 42.53
CA TYR A 273 35.29 -37.01 42.78
C TYR A 273 36.07 -36.12 43.75
N ALA A 274 36.00 -34.82 43.61
CA ALA A 274 36.63 -33.88 44.53
C ALA A 274 36.10 -34.00 45.98
N GLU A 275 34.79 -34.21 46.14
CA GLU A 275 34.16 -34.44 47.45
C GLU A 275 34.57 -35.76 48.05
N LEU A 276 34.66 -36.85 47.26
CA LEU A 276 35.13 -38.16 47.70
C LEU A 276 36.60 -38.09 48.16
N LEU A 277 37.45 -37.40 47.38
CA LEU A 277 38.88 -37.17 47.79
C LEU A 277 38.97 -36.40 49.10
N ARG A 278 38.19 -35.32 49.27
CA ARG A 278 38.20 -34.50 50.50
C ARG A 278 37.71 -35.27 51.72
N ARG A 279 36.76 -36.21 51.54
CA ARG A 279 36.19 -37.02 52.64
C ARG A 279 37.08 -38.27 52.99
N GLY A 280 38.19 -38.47 52.29
CA GLY A 280 39.04 -39.65 52.52
C GLY A 280 38.39 -40.94 51.95
N GLY A 281 37.53 -40.84 50.94
CA GLY A 281 36.76 -41.94 50.36
C GLY A 281 37.61 -42.96 49.55
N PHE A 282 38.91 -42.73 49.43
CA PHE A 282 39.92 -43.64 48.85
C PHE A 282 40.99 -44.02 49.87
N SER A 283 41.16 -45.34 50.07
CA SER A 283 42.10 -45.85 51.13
C SER A 283 43.48 -46.09 50.58
N ASP A 284 43.70 -46.06 49.28
CA ASP A 284 45.00 -46.34 48.63
C ASP A 284 45.42 -45.25 47.64
N GLU A 285 46.72 -45.13 47.40
CA GLU A 285 47.30 -44.16 46.49
C GLU A 285 46.80 -44.35 45.03
N ALA A 286 46.52 -45.59 44.63
CA ALA A 286 46.05 -45.93 43.32
C ALA A 286 44.59 -45.37 43.05
N GLY A 287 43.70 -45.46 44.05
CA GLY A 287 42.36 -44.90 44.03
C GLY A 287 42.39 -43.38 43.98
N ILE A 288 43.28 -42.71 44.78
CA ILE A 288 43.43 -41.26 44.68
C ILE A 288 43.93 -40.82 43.32
N ARG A 289 44.94 -41.50 42.76
CA ARG A 289 45.48 -41.22 41.42
C ARG A 289 44.41 -41.37 40.35
N LYS A 290 43.59 -42.43 40.38
CA LYS A 290 42.50 -42.67 39.46
C LYS A 290 41.43 -41.58 39.57
N ALA A 291 41.09 -41.12 40.77
CA ALA A 291 40.12 -40.07 40.99
C ALA A 291 40.60 -38.71 40.44
N LEU A 292 41.89 -38.36 40.67
CA LEU A 292 42.52 -37.17 40.10
C LEU A 292 42.57 -37.22 38.57
N GLN A 293 42.92 -38.38 37.99
CA GLN A 293 42.92 -38.57 36.55
C GLN A 293 41.50 -38.34 35.96
N ARG A 294 40.47 -38.83 36.64
CA ARG A 294 39.07 -38.60 36.21
C ARG A 294 38.68 -37.13 36.27
N VAL A 295 39.10 -36.41 37.30
CA VAL A 295 38.89 -34.94 37.39
C VAL A 295 39.58 -34.22 36.22
N GLU A 296 40.84 -34.60 35.94
CA GLU A 296 41.60 -34.01 34.82
C GLU A 296 40.94 -34.30 33.44
N GLU A 297 40.52 -35.54 33.21
CA GLU A 297 39.82 -35.96 31.99
C GLU A 297 38.53 -35.16 31.76
N GLU A 298 37.70 -34.99 32.82
CA GLU A 298 36.48 -34.23 32.73
C GLU A 298 36.72 -32.71 32.56
N ALA A 299 37.77 -32.18 33.17
CA ALA A 299 38.17 -30.78 32.98
C ALA A 299 38.65 -30.51 31.54
N LYS A 300 39.45 -31.40 30.94
CA LYS A 300 39.87 -31.32 29.54
C LYS A 300 38.67 -31.42 28.61
N ARG A 301 37.73 -32.34 28.89
CA ARG A 301 36.50 -32.49 28.13
C ARG A 301 35.65 -31.21 28.16
N MET A 302 35.51 -30.58 29.34
CA MET A 302 34.81 -29.28 29.45
C MET A 302 35.51 -28.19 28.65
N GLY A 303 36.84 -28.13 28.66
CA GLY A 303 37.59 -27.18 27.83
C GLY A 303 37.26 -27.31 26.34
N GLY A 304 37.35 -28.54 25.81
CA GLY A 304 36.97 -28.81 24.41
C GLY A 304 35.52 -28.50 24.09
N LEU A 305 34.59 -28.80 25.01
CA LEU A 305 33.17 -28.44 24.82
C LEU A 305 32.97 -26.91 24.72
N VAL A 306 33.67 -26.13 25.54
CA VAL A 306 33.58 -24.64 25.49
C VAL A 306 34.15 -24.12 24.16
N GLU A 307 35.31 -24.66 23.72
CA GLU A 307 35.90 -24.29 22.43
C GLU A 307 34.98 -24.63 21.26
N ASP A 308 34.35 -25.80 21.25
CA ASP A 308 33.35 -26.23 20.25
C ASP A 308 32.14 -25.30 20.22
N LEU A 309 31.61 -24.91 21.38
CA LEU A 309 30.49 -23.96 21.49
C LEU A 309 30.84 -22.58 20.98
N LEU A 310 32.04 -22.06 21.30
CA LEU A 310 32.52 -20.77 20.82
C LEU A 310 32.69 -20.78 19.31
N LEU A 311 33.27 -21.85 18.75
CA LEU A 311 33.40 -22.01 17.30
C LEU A 311 32.03 -22.00 16.58
N LEU A 312 31.08 -22.78 17.09
CA LEU A 312 29.73 -22.81 16.52
C LEU A 312 29.05 -21.44 16.57
N ALA A 313 29.22 -20.70 17.70
CA ALA A 313 28.69 -19.37 17.84
C ALA A 313 29.35 -18.34 16.90
N GLU A 314 30.62 -18.49 16.58
CA GLU A 314 31.33 -17.66 15.59
C GLU A 314 30.88 -17.95 14.17
N LEU A 315 30.72 -19.24 13.81
CA LEU A 315 30.24 -19.65 12.50
C LEU A 315 28.79 -19.23 12.26
N ASP A 316 27.90 -19.32 13.26
CA ASP A 316 26.51 -18.86 13.19
C ASP A 316 26.40 -17.35 12.97
N ARG A 317 27.37 -16.56 13.43
CA ARG A 317 27.45 -15.12 13.19
C ARG A 317 27.97 -14.76 11.79
N GLY A 318 28.32 -15.76 10.99
CA GLY A 318 28.86 -15.57 9.64
C GLY A 318 30.27 -15.01 9.64
N ARG A 319 31.06 -15.24 10.69
CA ARG A 319 32.48 -14.82 10.72
C ARG A 319 33.23 -15.57 9.62
N PRO A 320 33.88 -14.86 8.68
CA PRO A 320 34.58 -15.51 7.59
C PRO A 320 35.73 -16.34 8.07
N LEU A 321 35.83 -17.59 7.61
CA LEU A 321 36.96 -18.43 7.78
C LEU A 321 38.13 -17.95 6.90
N ARG A 322 39.37 -18.33 7.21
CA ARG A 322 40.51 -18.08 6.33
C ARG A 322 40.29 -18.82 5.01
N ALA A 323 40.58 -18.12 3.92
CA ALA A 323 40.39 -18.63 2.56
C ALA A 323 41.72 -18.85 1.87
N GLU A 324 42.39 -19.95 2.21
CA GLU A 324 43.72 -20.31 1.70
C GLU A 324 43.63 -21.60 0.84
N PRO A 325 44.53 -21.82 -0.11
CA PRO A 325 44.62 -23.10 -0.84
C PRO A 325 45.11 -24.20 0.12
N VAL A 326 44.26 -25.21 0.35
CA VAL A 326 44.53 -26.29 1.32
C VAL A 326 44.42 -27.64 0.63
N GLY A 327 45.40 -28.49 0.82
CA GLY A 327 45.45 -29.86 0.32
C GLY A 327 44.71 -30.84 1.23
N LEU A 328 43.55 -31.33 0.79
CA LEU A 328 42.72 -32.26 1.56
C LEU A 328 43.34 -33.62 1.77
N HIS A 329 44.04 -34.15 0.77
CA HIS A 329 44.66 -35.48 0.87
C HIS A 329 45.70 -35.53 1.95
N ARG A 330 46.56 -34.51 1.99
CA ARG A 330 47.61 -34.37 3.00
C ARG A 330 47.01 -34.25 4.41
N ILE A 331 46.03 -33.35 4.64
CA ILE A 331 45.37 -33.22 5.92
C ILE A 331 44.79 -34.54 6.41
N CYS A 332 44.06 -35.24 5.54
CA CYS A 332 43.45 -36.50 5.90
C CYS A 332 44.52 -37.60 6.16
N ALA A 333 45.63 -37.59 5.42
CA ALA A 333 46.74 -38.55 5.65
C ALA A 333 47.42 -38.31 7.00
N ASP A 334 47.70 -37.02 7.31
CA ASP A 334 48.31 -36.64 8.60
C ASP A 334 47.40 -37.07 9.78
N VAL A 335 46.08 -36.82 9.70
CA VAL A 335 45.08 -37.24 10.72
C VAL A 335 45.00 -38.77 10.86
N VAL A 336 45.08 -39.52 9.74
CA VAL A 336 45.09 -41.00 9.78
C VAL A 336 46.38 -41.51 10.43
N GLU A 337 47.55 -40.90 10.14
CA GLU A 337 48.83 -41.27 10.72
C GLU A 337 48.84 -41.00 12.22
N ASP A 338 48.41 -39.79 12.65
CA ASP A 338 48.30 -39.41 14.06
C ASP A 338 47.35 -40.34 14.83
N SER A 339 46.21 -40.70 14.22
CA SER A 339 45.25 -41.61 14.87
C SER A 339 45.81 -43.03 15.01
N ASN A 340 46.55 -43.51 14.02
CA ASN A 340 47.19 -44.85 14.08
C ASN A 340 48.36 -44.91 15.07
N ALA A 341 48.90 -43.81 15.54
CA ALA A 341 49.93 -43.81 16.60
C ALA A 341 49.40 -44.34 17.94
N PHE A 342 48.06 -44.39 18.12
CA PHE A 342 47.42 -44.94 19.31
C PHE A 342 46.74 -46.27 18.92
N ASP A 343 46.90 -47.29 19.79
CA ASP A 343 46.22 -48.57 19.60
C ASP A 343 44.73 -48.45 19.92
N HIS A 344 43.88 -48.43 18.90
CA HIS A 344 42.41 -48.37 19.01
C HIS A 344 41.71 -49.65 18.51
N GLY A 345 42.46 -50.64 18.10
CA GLY A 345 41.94 -51.94 17.63
C GLY A 345 41.19 -51.91 16.26
N HIS A 346 41.17 -50.75 15.57
CA HIS A 346 40.54 -50.58 14.28
C HIS A 346 41.58 -50.63 13.14
N ALA A 347 41.15 -51.12 11.94
CA ALA A 347 41.98 -51.05 10.74
C ALA A 347 41.72 -49.72 10.02
N LEU A 348 42.41 -48.65 10.45
CA LEU A 348 42.25 -47.31 9.84
C LEU A 348 43.27 -47.13 8.71
N THR A 349 42.77 -46.80 7.51
CA THR A 349 43.61 -46.64 6.31
C THR A 349 43.24 -45.40 5.51
N MET A 350 44.25 -44.76 4.91
CA MET A 350 44.09 -43.74 3.90
C MET A 350 44.11 -44.35 2.51
N ALA A 351 43.04 -44.23 1.75
CA ALA A 351 42.96 -44.69 0.36
C ALA A 351 43.96 -43.93 -0.52
N PRO A 352 44.67 -44.62 -1.45
CA PRO A 352 45.52 -43.92 -2.40
C PRO A 352 44.73 -42.87 -3.22
N GLY A 353 45.32 -41.67 -3.34
CA GLY A 353 44.65 -40.58 -4.07
C GLY A 353 45.60 -39.50 -4.55
N ARG A 354 45.10 -38.61 -5.39
CA ARG A 354 45.83 -37.41 -5.78
C ARG A 354 45.47 -36.28 -4.81
N GLU A 355 46.38 -35.29 -4.67
CA GLU A 355 46.09 -34.10 -3.90
C GLU A 355 44.86 -33.34 -4.47
N VAL A 356 43.95 -32.97 -3.58
CA VAL A 356 42.72 -32.22 -3.89
C VAL A 356 42.82 -30.88 -3.17
N VAL A 357 43.01 -29.79 -3.92
CA VAL A 357 43.20 -28.46 -3.34
C VAL A 357 41.84 -27.75 -3.33
N VAL A 358 41.42 -27.36 -2.15
CA VAL A 358 40.21 -26.54 -1.86
C VAL A 358 40.59 -25.16 -1.37
N VAL A 359 39.64 -24.24 -1.32
CA VAL A 359 39.80 -22.94 -0.62
C VAL A 359 39.18 -23.10 0.77
N GLY A 360 39.96 -22.90 1.80
CA GLY A 360 39.49 -23.04 3.18
C GLY A 360 40.52 -22.69 4.23
N ASP A 361 40.19 -22.98 5.47
CA ASP A 361 41.06 -22.82 6.64
C ASP A 361 41.65 -24.18 7.02
N ALA A 362 42.98 -24.28 6.97
CA ALA A 362 43.68 -25.56 7.21
C ALA A 362 43.39 -26.14 8.60
N GLU A 363 43.37 -25.31 9.64
CA GLU A 363 43.07 -25.73 11.02
C GLU A 363 41.65 -26.30 11.13
N ARG A 364 40.68 -25.61 10.51
CA ARG A 364 39.27 -26.05 10.53
C ARG A 364 39.03 -27.29 9.70
N LEU A 365 39.73 -27.45 8.57
CA LEU A 365 39.65 -28.66 7.76
C LEU A 365 40.33 -29.88 8.44
N THR A 366 41.40 -29.62 9.20
CA THR A 366 42.03 -30.66 10.08
C THR A 366 41.04 -31.05 11.19
N GLN A 367 40.34 -30.12 11.81
CA GLN A 367 39.28 -30.38 12.79
C GLN A 367 38.13 -31.20 12.19
N VAL A 368 37.72 -30.93 10.93
CA VAL A 368 36.73 -31.73 10.20
C VAL A 368 37.20 -33.18 10.07
N ALA A 369 38.44 -33.39 9.61
CA ALA A 369 39.00 -34.74 9.44
C ALA A 369 39.07 -35.48 10.78
N HIS A 370 39.57 -34.84 11.85
CA HIS A 370 39.61 -35.42 13.21
C HIS A 370 38.24 -35.82 13.73
N ASN A 371 37.21 -34.94 13.54
CA ASN A 371 35.85 -35.22 14.00
C ASN A 371 35.23 -36.42 13.21
N LEU A 372 35.49 -36.54 11.92
CA LEU A 372 34.98 -37.63 11.14
C LEU A 372 35.65 -38.95 11.49
N VAL A 373 36.98 -38.99 11.58
CA VAL A 373 37.78 -40.17 11.96
C VAL A 373 37.47 -40.56 13.40
N GLY A 374 37.51 -39.63 14.32
CA GLY A 374 37.19 -39.85 15.74
C GLY A 374 35.80 -40.40 15.97
N ASN A 375 34.81 -39.93 15.19
CA ASN A 375 33.44 -40.47 15.22
C ASN A 375 33.38 -41.94 14.78
N ALA A 376 34.08 -42.28 13.70
CA ALA A 376 34.15 -43.68 13.21
C ALA A 376 34.81 -44.61 14.25
N LEU A 377 35.96 -44.19 14.84
CA LEU A 377 36.68 -45.00 15.82
C LEU A 377 35.93 -45.12 17.18
N THR A 378 35.15 -44.13 17.56
CA THR A 378 34.43 -44.10 18.86
C THR A 378 33.13 -44.91 18.81
N HIS A 379 32.44 -44.88 17.67
CA HIS A 379 31.08 -45.42 17.56
C HIS A 379 31.00 -46.76 16.83
N THR A 380 32.13 -47.32 16.43
CA THR A 380 32.17 -48.68 15.84
C THR A 380 32.91 -49.65 16.77
N PRO A 381 32.61 -50.95 16.72
CA PRO A 381 33.33 -51.96 17.48
C PRO A 381 34.82 -52.03 17.06
N SER A 382 35.68 -52.47 17.97
CA SER A 382 37.06 -52.87 17.65
C SER A 382 37.05 -53.88 16.49
N GLU A 383 38.07 -53.90 15.66
CA GLU A 383 38.17 -54.70 14.40
C GLU A 383 37.42 -54.15 13.20
N THR A 384 36.69 -53.01 13.37
CA THR A 384 36.05 -52.35 12.22
C THR A 384 37.10 -51.74 11.30
N THR A 385 36.92 -51.92 10.01
CA THR A 385 37.72 -51.24 8.99
C THR A 385 37.21 -49.88 8.70
N VAL A 386 38.06 -48.85 8.85
CA VAL A 386 37.74 -47.44 8.54
C VAL A 386 38.63 -46.96 7.41
N VAL A 387 38.02 -46.52 6.31
CA VAL A 387 38.71 -46.04 5.11
C VAL A 387 38.45 -44.56 4.92
N VAL A 388 39.51 -43.74 4.92
CA VAL A 388 39.46 -42.33 4.58
C VAL A 388 39.87 -42.13 3.14
N SER A 389 39.13 -41.35 2.37
CA SER A 389 39.46 -41.06 0.99
C SER A 389 39.13 -39.62 0.60
N THR A 390 39.91 -39.07 -0.33
CA THR A 390 39.69 -37.74 -0.90
C THR A 390 39.67 -37.79 -2.40
N ARG A 391 38.73 -37.05 -3.00
CA ARG A 391 38.67 -36.95 -4.47
C ARG A 391 38.00 -35.62 -4.92
N ALA A 392 38.25 -35.26 -6.16
CA ALA A 392 37.59 -34.14 -6.79
C ALA A 392 36.36 -34.63 -7.59
N GLU A 393 35.17 -34.12 -7.28
CA GLU A 393 33.92 -34.50 -7.93
C GLU A 393 33.11 -33.23 -8.26
N ARG A 394 32.70 -33.03 -9.50
CA ARG A 394 31.77 -31.98 -9.95
C ARG A 394 32.13 -30.58 -9.43
N GLY A 395 33.40 -30.23 -9.40
CA GLY A 395 33.83 -28.90 -8.91
C GLY A 395 34.02 -28.81 -7.39
N MET A 396 33.84 -29.92 -6.66
CA MET A 396 34.01 -29.99 -5.21
C MET A 396 35.17 -30.93 -4.87
N GLY A 397 35.91 -30.60 -3.82
CA GLY A 397 36.78 -31.50 -3.10
C GLY A 397 35.95 -32.26 -2.08
N VAL A 398 36.06 -33.58 -2.08
CA VAL A 398 35.26 -34.49 -1.25
C VAL A 398 36.16 -35.21 -0.28
N ILE A 399 35.86 -35.14 1.02
CA ILE A 399 36.39 -36.04 2.05
C ILE A 399 35.30 -37.08 2.30
N ARG A 400 35.73 -38.36 2.33
CA ARG A 400 34.83 -39.47 2.63
C ARG A 400 35.47 -40.35 3.69
N VAL A 401 34.78 -40.61 4.78
CA VAL A 401 35.14 -41.58 5.82
C VAL A 401 34.08 -42.66 5.83
N MET A 402 34.52 -43.90 5.57
CA MET A 402 33.64 -45.06 5.43
C MET A 402 34.06 -46.08 6.48
N ASP A 403 33.13 -46.63 7.24
CA ASP A 403 33.27 -47.74 8.13
C ASP A 403 32.39 -48.93 7.69
N ASN A 404 32.81 -50.15 8.07
CA ASN A 404 32.02 -51.37 7.91
C ASN A 404 31.36 -51.83 9.21
N GLY A 405 31.05 -50.85 10.10
CA GLY A 405 30.41 -51.09 11.38
C GLY A 405 28.91 -51.45 11.27
N PRO A 406 28.19 -51.36 12.39
CA PRO A 406 26.77 -51.75 12.44
C PRO A 406 25.82 -50.83 11.68
N GLY A 407 26.32 -49.69 11.21
CA GLY A 407 25.47 -48.65 10.59
C GLY A 407 24.60 -47.91 11.57
N ILE A 408 23.87 -46.89 11.08
CA ILE A 408 22.99 -46.02 11.82
C ILE A 408 21.59 -46.15 11.28
N ASP A 409 20.58 -46.11 12.14
CA ASP A 409 19.17 -46.01 11.77
C ASP A 409 18.92 -44.82 10.85
N PRO A 410 18.18 -44.93 9.74
CA PRO A 410 17.91 -43.82 8.83
C PRO A 410 17.33 -42.60 9.50
N ALA A 411 16.48 -42.76 10.50
CA ALA A 411 15.91 -41.63 11.28
C ALA A 411 16.95 -40.90 12.09
N VAL A 412 17.97 -41.59 12.61
CA VAL A 412 19.12 -41.03 13.32
C VAL A 412 20.11 -40.40 12.33
N ALA A 413 20.36 -41.07 11.20
CA ALA A 413 21.26 -40.59 10.14
C ALA A 413 20.82 -39.22 9.59
N ALA A 414 19.53 -38.99 9.44
CA ALA A 414 18.98 -37.71 8.99
C ALA A 414 19.30 -36.53 9.96
N ARG A 415 19.53 -36.81 11.23
CA ARG A 415 19.77 -35.83 12.30
C ARG A 415 21.16 -35.91 12.91
N VAL A 416 22.05 -36.72 12.38
CA VAL A 416 23.38 -36.98 12.96
C VAL A 416 24.28 -35.74 13.01
N PHE A 417 24.01 -34.75 12.15
CA PHE A 417 24.70 -33.46 12.14
C PHE A 417 24.00 -32.38 13.00
N ASP A 418 22.87 -32.69 13.65
CA ASP A 418 22.22 -31.77 14.55
C ASP A 418 23.05 -31.66 15.84
N ARG A 419 23.05 -30.48 16.47
CA ARG A 419 23.78 -30.21 17.71
C ARG A 419 23.30 -31.14 18.81
N PHE A 420 24.21 -31.67 19.60
CA PHE A 420 23.93 -32.58 20.70
C PHE A 420 23.16 -33.85 20.29
N SER A 421 23.14 -34.17 18.99
CA SER A 421 22.55 -35.40 18.51
C SER A 421 23.40 -36.57 18.96
N ARG A 422 22.80 -37.47 19.73
CA ARG A 422 23.41 -38.74 20.16
C ARG A 422 22.51 -39.87 19.68
N GLY A 423 23.09 -40.96 19.25
CA GLY A 423 22.39 -42.22 19.08
C GLY A 423 21.79 -42.70 20.41
N ASP A 424 21.50 -43.99 20.53
CA ASP A 424 20.90 -44.59 21.72
C ASP A 424 21.61 -44.16 23.00
N PRO A 425 20.88 -43.54 23.99
CA PRO A 425 21.45 -43.12 25.29
C PRO A 425 22.12 -44.24 26.07
N SER A 426 21.72 -45.50 25.83
CA SER A 426 22.25 -46.69 26.51
C SER A 426 23.62 -47.18 25.95
N ARG A 427 24.06 -46.68 24.80
CA ARG A 427 25.35 -46.95 24.15
C ARG A 427 26.26 -45.72 24.03
N ALA A 428 25.95 -44.64 24.76
CA ALA A 428 26.64 -43.38 24.64
C ALA A 428 28.11 -43.52 25.14
N GLY A 429 29.03 -43.60 24.23
CA GLY A 429 30.45 -43.37 24.45
C GLY A 429 30.78 -41.93 24.88
N PRO A 430 32.05 -41.60 25.14
CA PRO A 430 32.47 -40.30 25.67
C PRO A 430 32.47 -39.17 24.62
N GLY A 431 31.34 -38.88 23.95
CA GLY A 431 31.24 -37.79 22.97
C GLY A 431 30.37 -36.63 23.44
N THR A 432 30.63 -35.39 23.00
CA THR A 432 29.84 -34.18 23.29
C THR A 432 28.60 -34.04 22.39
N GLY A 433 28.52 -34.81 21.30
CA GLY A 433 27.47 -34.65 20.27
C GLY A 433 27.60 -33.36 19.44
N LEU A 434 28.71 -32.63 19.55
CA LEU A 434 28.98 -31.41 18.78
C LEU A 434 29.90 -31.65 17.56
N GLY A 435 30.74 -32.69 17.58
CA GLY A 435 31.76 -32.91 16.54
C GLY A 435 31.21 -32.92 15.12
N LEU A 436 30.11 -33.67 14.87
CA LEU A 436 29.47 -33.69 13.53
C LEU A 436 28.73 -32.38 13.22
N ALA A 437 28.15 -31.71 14.19
CA ALA A 437 27.57 -30.38 14.02
C ALA A 437 28.61 -29.33 13.58
N ILE A 438 29.82 -29.42 14.14
CA ILE A 438 30.98 -28.60 13.75
C ILE A 438 31.41 -28.91 12.31
N VAL A 439 31.47 -30.19 11.95
CA VAL A 439 31.76 -30.61 10.56
C VAL A 439 30.79 -29.96 9.56
N ARG A 440 29.50 -30.00 9.84
CA ARG A 440 28.48 -29.37 9.01
C ARG A 440 28.64 -27.86 8.97
N ALA A 441 28.80 -27.21 10.12
CA ALA A 441 28.93 -25.76 10.20
C ALA A 441 30.19 -25.24 9.46
N ILE A 442 31.33 -25.93 9.56
CA ILE A 442 32.55 -25.59 8.82
C ILE A 442 32.35 -25.81 7.32
N ALA A 443 31.75 -26.94 6.91
CA ALA A 443 31.47 -27.21 5.50
C ALA A 443 30.56 -26.12 4.89
N GLU A 444 29.47 -25.78 5.54
CA GLU A 444 28.53 -24.72 5.13
C GLU A 444 29.18 -23.34 5.07
N ALA A 445 29.99 -22.98 6.07
CA ALA A 445 30.74 -21.73 6.09
C ALA A 445 31.76 -21.60 4.93
N LEU A 446 32.25 -22.73 4.42
CA LEU A 446 33.11 -22.80 3.23
C LEU A 446 32.33 -22.93 1.90
N GLY A 447 30.99 -22.83 1.92
CA GLY A 447 30.13 -22.96 0.76
C GLY A 447 29.95 -24.40 0.28
N GLY A 448 30.16 -25.38 1.16
CA GLY A 448 30.03 -26.80 0.92
C GLY A 448 28.85 -27.46 1.63
N SER A 449 28.94 -28.79 1.84
CA SER A 449 27.91 -29.57 2.53
C SER A 449 28.50 -30.78 3.25
N ALA A 450 27.79 -31.28 4.28
CA ALA A 450 28.08 -32.56 4.95
C ALA A 450 26.85 -33.48 4.87
N GLU A 451 27.08 -34.73 4.58
CA GLU A 451 26.06 -35.78 4.43
C GLU A 451 26.50 -37.10 5.07
N ALA A 452 25.55 -37.88 5.54
CA ALA A 452 25.75 -39.20 6.04
C ALA A 452 24.90 -40.20 5.22
N THR A 453 25.49 -41.29 4.80
CA THR A 453 24.78 -42.42 4.18
C THR A 453 25.06 -43.64 5.01
N SER A 454 24.04 -44.29 5.54
CA SER A 454 24.18 -45.46 6.38
C SER A 454 22.96 -46.35 6.21
N ALA A 455 23.19 -47.66 6.42
CA ALA A 455 22.12 -48.64 6.51
C ALA A 455 22.44 -49.61 7.65
N PRO A 456 21.45 -50.12 8.38
CA PRO A 456 21.66 -51.13 9.44
C PRO A 456 22.42 -52.35 8.90
N GLY A 457 23.56 -52.67 9.54
CA GLY A 457 24.44 -53.76 9.10
C GLY A 457 25.30 -53.49 7.85
N GLY A 458 25.19 -52.32 7.24
CA GLY A 458 25.88 -51.95 6.01
C GLY A 458 27.01 -50.91 6.20
N GLY A 459 27.34 -50.58 7.46
CA GLY A 459 28.33 -49.54 7.77
C GLY A 459 27.81 -48.13 7.57
N THR A 460 28.69 -47.12 7.80
CA THR A 460 28.36 -45.68 7.63
C THR A 460 29.38 -45.02 6.72
N THR A 461 28.92 -44.13 5.88
CA THR A 461 29.77 -43.27 5.06
C THR A 461 29.43 -41.80 5.37
N MET A 462 30.38 -41.07 5.92
CA MET A 462 30.32 -39.62 6.11
C MET A 462 31.00 -38.93 4.93
N ILE A 463 30.34 -37.93 4.37
CA ILE A 463 30.79 -37.24 3.15
C ILE A 463 30.77 -35.74 3.43
N VAL A 464 31.91 -35.08 3.22
CA VAL A 464 32.04 -33.62 3.26
C VAL A 464 32.47 -33.11 1.91
N ARG A 465 31.76 -32.12 1.38
CA ARG A 465 32.05 -31.49 0.09
C ARG A 465 32.42 -30.03 0.30
N ILE A 466 33.51 -29.58 -0.30
CA ILE A 466 34.02 -28.20 -0.20
C ILE A 466 34.39 -27.72 -1.62
N PRO A 467 34.11 -26.49 -2.00
CA PRO A 467 34.46 -25.96 -3.33
C PRO A 467 35.96 -26.10 -3.62
N LEU A 468 36.30 -26.58 -4.82
CA LEU A 468 37.69 -26.67 -5.27
C LEU A 468 38.29 -25.28 -5.45
N ALA A 469 39.58 -25.15 -5.14
CA ALA A 469 40.33 -23.93 -5.46
C ALA A 469 40.29 -23.66 -7.00
N PRO A 470 40.20 -22.38 -7.41
CA PRO A 470 40.32 -21.98 -8.80
C PRO A 470 41.62 -22.53 -9.43
N VAL A 471 41.59 -22.84 -10.73
CA VAL A 471 42.69 -23.50 -11.43
C VAL A 471 44.04 -22.78 -11.27
N GLY A 472 44.01 -21.42 -11.14
CA GLY A 472 45.22 -20.63 -10.93
C GLY A 472 45.87 -20.84 -9.56
N LEU A 473 45.12 -21.15 -8.50
CA LEU A 473 45.60 -21.34 -7.13
C LEU A 473 46.03 -22.82 -6.91
N ARG A 474 45.60 -23.78 -7.72
CA ARG A 474 45.96 -25.19 -7.63
C ARG A 474 47.43 -25.46 -7.96
N ARG A 475 48.13 -24.55 -8.65
CA ARG A 475 49.52 -24.70 -9.11
C ARG A 475 50.57 -24.11 -8.17
N ALA A 476 50.17 -23.47 -7.08
CA ALA A 476 51.07 -22.66 -6.24
C ALA A 476 51.59 -23.35 -4.97
N THR A 477 51.58 -24.68 -4.89
CA THR A 477 52.17 -25.39 -3.75
C THR A 477 53.28 -26.31 -4.17
N PRO A 478 54.55 -25.86 -4.33
CA PRO A 478 55.70 -26.76 -4.23
C PRO A 478 56.03 -26.93 -2.72
N VAL A 479 55.98 -28.17 -2.30
CA VAL A 479 56.54 -28.60 -1.00
C VAL A 479 58.04 -28.45 -1.07
N THR A 480 58.60 -27.45 -0.44
CA THR A 480 60.01 -27.44 -0.04
C THR A 480 60.12 -28.15 1.32
N ALA A 481 60.51 -29.36 1.28
CA ALA A 481 61.06 -30.05 2.43
C ALA A 481 62.46 -29.47 2.67
N ASP A 482 62.56 -28.58 3.65
CA ASP A 482 63.89 -28.22 4.24
C ASP A 482 64.04 -28.99 5.53
N ALA A 483 64.73 -30.13 5.41
CA ALA A 483 65.34 -30.82 6.53
C ALA A 483 66.57 -30.00 6.98
N PRO A 484 66.74 -29.70 8.25
CA PRO A 484 67.99 -29.10 8.72
C PRO A 484 69.13 -30.13 8.72
N ASN A 485 70.09 -29.92 7.84
CA ASN A 485 71.31 -30.72 7.74
C ASN A 485 72.24 -30.35 8.86
N LEU A 486 72.16 -31.09 10.01
CA LEU A 486 73.14 -31.11 11.06
C LEU A 486 74.31 -31.99 10.58
N ARG A 487 75.30 -31.42 9.91
CA ARG A 487 76.63 -31.98 9.85
C ARG A 487 77.67 -31.03 10.49
N ALA A 488 78.18 -31.54 11.56
CA ALA A 488 79.39 -31.08 12.23
C ALA A 488 80.54 -30.84 11.25
N GLN A 489 81.26 -29.76 11.42
CA GLN A 489 82.70 -29.70 11.22
C GLN A 489 83.29 -28.82 12.26
N GLY A 490 84.01 -29.55 13.05
CA GLY A 490 84.99 -29.10 14.01
C GLY A 490 86.26 -28.57 13.38
N SER A 491 87.00 -27.93 14.23
CA SER A 491 88.43 -27.77 14.24
C SER A 491 89.11 -26.68 13.42
N ARG A 492 89.62 -25.70 14.10
CA ARG A 492 90.96 -25.20 14.26
C ARG A 492 90.98 -23.70 14.41
N ALA A 493 91.28 -23.29 15.65
CA ALA A 493 92.47 -22.75 16.17
C ALA A 493 93.32 -21.90 15.22
N GLN A 494 93.42 -20.60 15.53
CA GLN A 494 94.71 -19.95 15.77
C GLN A 494 94.49 -18.43 16.02
N SER A 495 94.85 -17.96 17.18
CA SER A 495 95.35 -16.60 17.46
C SER A 495 96.76 -16.47 16.82
N PRO A 496 97.44 -15.33 16.66
CA PRO A 496 97.40 -14.13 17.51
C PRO A 496 97.51 -12.80 16.70
N THR A 497 97.21 -11.76 17.27
CA THR A 497 97.96 -10.59 17.78
C THR A 497 97.03 -9.46 18.12
#